data_63e192564b37d5084861ed7678fc9b05
#
_entry.id   63e192564b37d5084861ed7678fc9b05
#
_cell.length_a   1.000
_cell.length_b   1.000
_cell.length_c   1.000
_cell.angle_alpha   90.00
_cell.angle_beta   90.00
_cell.angle_gamma   90.00
#
_symmetry.space_group_name_H-M   'P 1'
#
loop_
_entity.id
_entity.type
_entity.pdbx_description
1 polymer ?
#
loop_
_entity_poly.entity_id
_entity_poly.type
_entity_poly.pdbx_seq_one_letter_code
_entity_poly.pdbx_strand_id
1 'polypeptide(L)'
;MMNAAELLLLPGTLCDERVFTPVLTALGSTHRTLALCGAASTHDMAGLILEQAPPRFALCGFSLGAIVALEVVALAPERVERLALLGCNARAVSADKAAARRATVGIAQREGTASYLATAWDASVPAWRHDDKGLRAELEAMAAATALSAFRDQIEISINRRDMRGTLGTIVVPSLVACGEEDRVCPPELSREIADAIPGATLAIVERAGHYLTLDQPDAVARLLRDWLAAPLPIPTQQFAKEFS
;
A
#
# COMPACT_ATOMS: atom_id res chain seq x y z
N MET A 1 25.45 7.28 -15.56
CA MET A 1 24.47 7.61 -14.52
C MET A 1 23.45 6.47 -14.52
N MET A 2 23.37 5.68 -13.47
CA MET A 2 22.28 4.67 -13.35
C MET A 2 20.98 5.45 -13.23
N ASN A 3 20.05 5.20 -14.14
CA ASN A 3 18.71 5.81 -14.09
C ASN A 3 18.07 5.39 -12.75
N ALA A 4 17.58 6.35 -11.97
CA ALA A 4 16.82 6.02 -10.76
C ALA A 4 15.65 5.11 -11.14
N ALA A 5 15.42 4.06 -10.34
CA ALA A 5 14.31 3.15 -10.58
C ALA A 5 12.98 3.93 -10.60
N GLU A 6 12.10 3.59 -11.54
CA GLU A 6 10.76 4.16 -11.59
C GLU A 6 10.00 3.83 -10.30
N LEU A 7 9.34 4.82 -9.71
CA LEU A 7 8.51 4.62 -8.53
C LEU A 7 7.09 4.22 -8.95
N LEU A 8 6.72 2.99 -8.64
CA LEU A 8 5.35 2.50 -8.81
C LEU A 8 4.55 2.69 -7.52
N LEU A 9 3.34 3.23 -7.65
CA LEU A 9 2.41 3.50 -6.56
C LEU A 9 1.17 2.64 -6.70
N LEU A 10 0.79 1.94 -5.63
CA LEU A 10 -0.43 1.16 -5.54
C LEU A 10 -1.36 1.79 -4.50
N PRO A 11 -2.52 2.34 -4.92
CA PRO A 11 -3.44 3.03 -4.02
C PRO A 11 -4.23 2.06 -3.13
N GLY A 12 -4.93 2.62 -2.14
CA GLY A 12 -5.85 1.91 -1.27
C GLY A 12 -7.20 1.61 -1.93
N THR A 13 -8.08 0.95 -1.16
CA THR A 13 -9.48 0.73 -1.56
C THR A 13 -10.17 2.06 -1.82
N LEU A 14 -10.85 2.20 -2.96
CA LEU A 14 -11.55 3.41 -3.41
C LEU A 14 -10.64 4.66 -3.52
N CYS A 15 -9.33 4.46 -3.63
CA CYS A 15 -8.35 5.51 -3.86
C CYS A 15 -7.79 5.45 -5.28
N ASP A 16 -7.33 6.60 -5.76
CA ASP A 16 -6.53 6.75 -6.98
C ASP A 16 -5.26 7.55 -6.66
N GLU A 17 -4.58 8.11 -7.67
CA GLU A 17 -3.34 8.86 -7.51
C GLU A 17 -3.47 10.04 -6.53
N ARG A 18 -4.66 10.59 -6.38
CA ARG A 18 -4.92 11.73 -5.48
C ARG A 18 -4.53 11.44 -4.03
N VAL A 19 -4.60 10.19 -3.60
CA VAL A 19 -4.16 9.81 -2.23
C VAL A 19 -2.67 10.06 -2.01
N PHE A 20 -1.87 10.10 -3.09
CA PHE A 20 -0.43 10.37 -3.03
C PHE A 20 -0.05 11.80 -3.46
N THR A 21 -0.95 12.55 -4.11
CA THR A 21 -0.65 13.84 -4.74
C THR A 21 0.08 14.84 -3.82
N PRO A 22 -0.34 15.07 -2.55
CA PRO A 22 0.38 15.99 -1.67
C PRO A 22 1.81 15.56 -1.37
N VAL A 23 2.03 14.25 -1.19
CA VAL A 23 3.35 13.68 -0.96
C VAL A 23 4.24 13.80 -2.20
N LEU A 24 3.69 13.51 -3.39
CA LEU A 24 4.41 13.55 -4.66
C LEU A 24 4.82 14.97 -5.05
N THR A 25 3.98 15.95 -4.76
CA THR A 25 4.31 17.37 -4.93
C THR A 25 5.56 17.76 -4.14
N ALA A 26 5.67 17.27 -2.92
CA ALA A 26 6.82 17.52 -2.05
C ALA A 26 8.06 16.66 -2.44
N LEU A 27 7.86 15.49 -3.05
CA LEU A 27 8.93 14.56 -3.41
C LEU A 27 9.62 14.92 -4.73
N GLY A 28 8.88 15.39 -5.73
CA GLY A 28 9.41 15.81 -7.04
C GLY A 28 10.01 14.68 -7.89
N SER A 29 9.63 13.41 -7.64
CA SER A 29 10.14 12.24 -8.35
C SER A 29 9.20 11.81 -9.49
N THR A 30 9.76 11.17 -10.53
CA THR A 30 8.96 10.48 -11.55
C THR A 30 8.31 9.25 -10.94
N HIS A 31 7.02 9.08 -11.19
CA HIS A 31 6.21 7.99 -10.64
C HIS A 31 5.14 7.55 -11.62
N ARG A 32 4.56 6.39 -11.35
CA ARG A 32 3.38 5.89 -12.03
C ARG A 32 2.46 5.19 -11.03
N THR A 33 1.20 5.57 -11.01
CA THR A 33 0.17 4.92 -10.20
C THR A 33 -0.55 3.86 -11.03
N LEU A 34 -0.65 2.64 -10.49
CA LEU A 34 -1.35 1.52 -11.13
C LEU A 34 -2.64 1.21 -10.37
N ALA A 35 -3.74 1.14 -11.13
CA ALA A 35 -5.05 0.86 -10.54
C ALA A 35 -5.18 -0.61 -10.10
N LEU A 36 -5.92 -0.85 -9.01
CA LEU A 36 -6.22 -2.17 -8.49
C LEU A 36 -7.62 -2.62 -8.96
N CYS A 37 -7.69 -3.24 -10.12
CA CYS A 37 -8.92 -3.78 -10.71
C CYS A 37 -8.60 -4.89 -11.71
N GLY A 38 -9.60 -5.70 -12.06
CA GLY A 38 -9.46 -6.79 -13.04
C GLY A 38 -8.95 -8.11 -12.44
N ALA A 39 -8.90 -8.23 -11.12
CA ALA A 39 -8.48 -9.44 -10.41
C ALA A 39 -9.34 -9.67 -9.17
N ALA A 40 -9.41 -10.91 -8.68
CA ALA A 40 -10.18 -11.31 -7.50
C ALA A 40 -9.29 -11.82 -6.34
N SER A 41 -7.99 -11.77 -6.49
CA SER A 41 -7.02 -12.15 -5.45
C SER A 41 -5.78 -11.24 -5.48
N THR A 42 -5.03 -11.21 -4.38
CA THR A 42 -3.74 -10.50 -4.34
C THR A 42 -2.73 -11.10 -5.32
N HIS A 43 -2.75 -12.42 -5.51
CA HIS A 43 -1.85 -13.12 -6.44
C HIS A 43 -2.09 -12.71 -7.90
N ASP A 44 -3.35 -12.75 -8.34
CA ASP A 44 -3.69 -12.37 -9.72
C ASP A 44 -3.44 -10.87 -9.94
N MET A 45 -3.78 -10.04 -8.95
CA MET A 45 -3.51 -8.59 -9.03
C MET A 45 -2.01 -8.29 -9.11
N ALA A 46 -1.20 -8.99 -8.34
CA ALA A 46 0.26 -8.84 -8.42
C ALA A 46 0.80 -9.26 -9.80
N GLY A 47 0.24 -10.30 -10.43
CA GLY A 47 0.53 -10.68 -11.81
C GLY A 47 0.26 -9.54 -12.79
N LEU A 48 -0.95 -8.94 -12.73
CA LEU A 48 -1.32 -7.80 -13.58
C LEU A 48 -0.44 -6.56 -13.36
N ILE A 49 0.00 -6.31 -12.11
CA ILE A 49 0.96 -5.25 -11.81
C ILE A 49 2.32 -5.55 -12.45
N LEU A 50 2.81 -6.78 -12.34
CA LEU A 50 4.09 -7.19 -12.92
C LEU A 50 4.11 -7.15 -14.45
N GLU A 51 2.99 -7.40 -15.11
CA GLU A 51 2.86 -7.24 -16.57
C GLU A 51 3.04 -5.78 -17.02
N GLN A 52 2.61 -4.84 -16.20
CA GLN A 52 2.68 -3.40 -16.49
C GLN A 52 3.98 -2.75 -15.99
N ALA A 53 4.64 -3.37 -15.01
CA ALA A 53 5.82 -2.82 -14.37
C ALA A 53 7.06 -2.90 -15.28
N PRO A 54 8.01 -1.95 -15.18
CA PRO A 54 9.30 -2.06 -15.84
C PRO A 54 10.11 -3.25 -15.27
N PRO A 55 11.22 -3.64 -15.91
CA PRO A 55 12.04 -4.77 -15.44
C PRO A 55 12.48 -4.65 -13.98
N ARG A 56 12.79 -3.42 -13.51
CA ARG A 56 13.16 -3.12 -12.10
C ARG A 56 12.50 -1.80 -11.68
N PHE A 57 12.02 -1.75 -10.44
CA PHE A 57 11.26 -0.60 -9.93
C PHE A 57 11.33 -0.49 -8.40
N ALA A 58 11.09 0.71 -7.89
CA ALA A 58 10.74 0.94 -6.50
C ALA A 58 9.22 0.81 -6.34
N LEU A 59 8.75 0.15 -5.31
CA LEU A 59 7.32 -0.13 -5.09
C LEU A 59 6.84 0.48 -3.78
N CYS A 60 5.83 1.34 -3.86
CA CYS A 60 5.14 1.90 -2.70
C CYS A 60 3.66 1.54 -2.76
N GLY A 61 3.16 0.85 -1.76
CA GLY A 61 1.75 0.53 -1.62
C GLY A 61 1.12 1.21 -0.41
N PHE A 62 -0.13 1.67 -0.57
CA PHE A 62 -0.96 2.18 0.51
C PHE A 62 -2.15 1.26 0.75
N SER A 63 -2.38 0.86 2.02
CA SER A 63 -3.53 0.05 2.43
C SER A 63 -3.68 -1.23 1.59
N LEU A 64 -4.73 -1.36 0.77
CA LEU A 64 -4.88 -2.47 -0.17
C LEU A 64 -3.68 -2.60 -1.11
N GLY A 65 -3.16 -1.47 -1.59
CA GLY A 65 -1.96 -1.45 -2.43
C GLY A 65 -0.73 -1.99 -1.71
N ALA A 66 -0.59 -1.77 -0.41
CA ALA A 66 0.51 -2.34 0.38
C ALA A 66 0.37 -3.86 0.54
N ILE A 67 -0.87 -4.36 0.65
CA ILE A 67 -1.15 -5.80 0.68
C ILE A 67 -0.77 -6.45 -0.66
N VAL A 68 -1.11 -5.82 -1.78
CA VAL A 68 -0.71 -6.28 -3.12
C VAL A 68 0.80 -6.17 -3.32
N ALA A 69 1.45 -5.12 -2.80
CA ALA A 69 2.90 -4.94 -2.89
C ALA A 69 3.68 -6.08 -2.19
N LEU A 70 3.18 -6.61 -1.07
CA LEU A 70 3.75 -7.80 -0.43
C LEU A 70 3.70 -9.02 -1.35
N GLU A 71 2.61 -9.19 -2.10
CA GLU A 71 2.50 -10.29 -3.06
C GLU A 71 3.42 -10.07 -4.27
N VAL A 72 3.53 -8.85 -4.78
CA VAL A 72 4.43 -8.50 -5.90
C VAL A 72 5.88 -8.83 -5.54
N VAL A 73 6.37 -8.44 -4.35
CA VAL A 73 7.75 -8.73 -3.95
C VAL A 73 7.96 -10.23 -3.71
N ALA A 74 6.94 -10.96 -3.29
CA ALA A 74 7.04 -12.42 -3.11
C ALA A 74 7.08 -13.17 -4.46
N LEU A 75 6.40 -12.65 -5.50
CA LEU A 75 6.38 -13.25 -6.84
C LEU A 75 7.61 -12.93 -7.68
N ALA A 76 8.15 -11.72 -7.54
CA ALA A 76 9.27 -11.25 -8.36
C ALA A 76 10.26 -10.40 -7.53
N PRO A 77 10.91 -11.00 -6.51
CA PRO A 77 11.79 -10.26 -5.60
C PRO A 77 12.97 -9.58 -6.31
N GLU A 78 13.43 -10.15 -7.44
CA GLU A 78 14.54 -9.61 -8.24
C GLU A 78 14.18 -8.35 -9.02
N ARG A 79 12.87 -8.07 -9.18
CA ARG A 79 12.37 -6.88 -9.89
C ARG A 79 12.12 -5.70 -8.97
N VAL A 80 11.87 -5.94 -7.67
CA VAL A 80 11.61 -4.89 -6.68
C VAL A 80 12.92 -4.44 -6.06
N GLU A 81 13.33 -3.20 -6.32
CA GLU A 81 14.58 -2.65 -5.77
C GLU A 81 14.40 -2.11 -4.35
N ARG A 82 13.20 -1.62 -4.04
CA ARG A 82 12.84 -1.02 -2.75
C ARG A 82 11.36 -1.24 -2.49
N LEU A 83 10.97 -1.39 -1.24
CA LEU A 83 9.58 -1.61 -0.84
C LEU A 83 9.14 -0.59 0.21
N ALA A 84 8.04 0.12 -0.01
CA ALA A 84 7.38 0.95 0.99
C ALA A 84 5.93 0.47 1.23
N LEU A 85 5.59 0.23 2.48
CA LEU A 85 4.29 -0.29 2.93
C LEU A 85 3.64 0.75 3.86
N LEU A 86 2.61 1.43 3.37
CA LEU A 86 1.90 2.47 4.11
C LEU A 86 0.54 1.94 4.58
N GLY A 87 0.28 1.91 5.90
CA GLY A 87 -0.97 1.42 6.48
C GLY A 87 -1.26 -0.05 6.11
N CYS A 88 -0.28 -0.93 6.27
CA CYS A 88 -0.31 -2.33 5.79
C CYS A 88 -0.75 -3.31 6.87
N ASN A 89 -1.32 -4.43 6.42
CA ASN A 89 -1.63 -5.61 7.25
C ASN A 89 -1.26 -6.89 6.50
N ALA A 90 -0.28 -7.63 6.99
CA ALA A 90 0.21 -8.85 6.38
C ALA A 90 -0.60 -10.12 6.71
N ARG A 91 -1.64 -10.02 7.57
CA ARG A 91 -2.45 -11.16 8.02
C ARG A 91 -3.58 -11.46 7.03
N ALA A 92 -3.96 -12.73 6.92
CA ALA A 92 -5.18 -13.14 6.24
C ALA A 92 -6.43 -12.52 6.89
N VAL A 93 -7.54 -12.52 6.17
CA VAL A 93 -8.85 -12.04 6.68
C VAL A 93 -9.64 -13.22 7.26
N SER A 94 -10.27 -13.04 8.42
CA SER A 94 -11.18 -14.03 8.98
C SER A 94 -12.49 -14.11 8.18
N ALA A 95 -13.18 -15.26 8.23
CA ALA A 95 -14.43 -15.47 7.49
C ALA A 95 -15.50 -14.42 7.81
N ASP A 96 -15.65 -14.06 9.09
CA ASP A 96 -16.63 -13.03 9.51
C ASP A 96 -16.33 -11.66 8.92
N LYS A 97 -15.05 -11.25 8.93
CA LYS A 97 -14.61 -9.99 8.33
C LYS A 97 -14.77 -10.01 6.80
N ALA A 98 -14.55 -11.16 6.15
CA ALA A 98 -14.77 -11.32 4.73
C ALA A 98 -16.25 -11.14 4.36
N ALA A 99 -17.16 -11.77 5.11
CA ALA A 99 -18.60 -11.62 4.92
C ALA A 99 -19.05 -10.15 5.09
N ALA A 100 -18.57 -9.48 6.15
CA ALA A 100 -18.88 -8.07 6.39
C ALA A 100 -18.39 -7.17 5.25
N ARG A 101 -17.18 -7.41 4.71
CA ARG A 101 -16.65 -6.66 3.56
C ARG A 101 -17.48 -6.90 2.30
N ARG A 102 -17.89 -8.12 1.99
CA ARG A 102 -18.78 -8.39 0.84
C ARG A 102 -20.11 -7.67 0.96
N ALA A 103 -20.67 -7.56 2.17
CA ALA A 103 -21.91 -6.81 2.39
C ALA A 103 -21.80 -5.34 1.99
N THR A 104 -20.64 -4.71 2.12
CA THR A 104 -20.42 -3.30 1.70
C THR A 104 -20.59 -3.09 0.19
N VAL A 105 -20.31 -4.11 -0.63
CA VAL A 105 -20.55 -4.05 -2.09
C VAL A 105 -22.05 -3.91 -2.38
N GLY A 106 -22.91 -4.61 -1.64
CA GLY A 106 -24.36 -4.49 -1.77
C GLY A 106 -24.87 -3.09 -1.38
N ILE A 107 -24.27 -2.45 -0.38
CA ILE A 107 -24.55 -1.05 -0.02
C ILE A 107 -24.11 -0.12 -1.16
N ALA A 108 -22.88 -0.26 -1.61
CA ALA A 108 -22.32 0.56 -2.70
C ALA A 108 -23.12 0.42 -4.02
N GLN A 109 -23.72 -0.74 -4.27
CA GLN A 109 -24.56 -0.95 -5.45
C GLN A 109 -25.86 -0.13 -5.39
N ARG A 110 -26.41 0.13 -4.21
CA ARG A 110 -27.65 0.92 -4.02
C ARG A 110 -27.39 2.41 -3.87
N GLU A 111 -26.29 2.76 -3.21
CA GLU A 111 -26.04 4.11 -2.67
C GLU A 111 -24.80 4.78 -3.29
N GLY A 112 -24.10 4.06 -4.18
CA GLY A 112 -22.83 4.51 -4.76
C GLY A 112 -21.63 4.10 -3.91
N THR A 113 -20.45 4.06 -4.54
CA THR A 113 -19.20 3.60 -3.90
C THR A 113 -18.73 4.51 -2.75
N ALA A 114 -19.09 5.80 -2.78
CA ALA A 114 -18.78 6.76 -1.71
C ALA A 114 -19.46 6.39 -0.37
N SER A 115 -20.56 5.63 -0.37
CA SER A 115 -21.23 5.17 0.86
C SER A 115 -20.33 4.34 1.78
N TYR A 116 -19.32 3.65 1.20
CA TYR A 116 -18.34 2.90 1.97
C TYR A 116 -17.55 3.77 2.95
N LEU A 117 -17.24 5.01 2.57
CA LEU A 117 -16.48 5.94 3.43
C LEU A 117 -17.21 6.24 4.74
N ALA A 118 -18.54 6.35 4.71
CA ALA A 118 -19.32 6.59 5.92
C ALA A 118 -19.13 5.48 6.96
N THR A 119 -18.94 4.23 6.50
CA THR A 119 -18.73 3.07 7.39
C THR A 119 -17.31 2.99 7.96
N ALA A 120 -16.33 3.61 7.30
CA ALA A 120 -14.93 3.54 7.65
C ALA A 120 -14.37 4.85 8.23
N TRP A 121 -15.14 5.95 8.21
CA TRP A 121 -14.68 7.29 8.53
C TRP A 121 -13.98 7.38 9.88
N ASP A 122 -14.66 6.97 10.96
CA ASP A 122 -14.15 7.08 12.31
C ASP A 122 -12.92 6.21 12.58
N ALA A 123 -12.74 5.14 11.80
CA ALA A 123 -11.57 4.28 11.90
C ALA A 123 -10.39 4.76 11.07
N SER A 124 -10.68 5.48 9.98
CA SER A 124 -9.68 5.89 8.99
C SER A 124 -9.13 7.29 9.22
N VAL A 125 -9.96 8.19 9.74
CA VAL A 125 -9.63 9.61 9.91
C VAL A 125 -9.40 9.92 11.38
N PRO A 126 -8.34 10.64 11.76
CA PRO A 126 -8.09 10.99 13.15
C PRO A 126 -9.16 11.97 13.66
N ALA A 127 -9.49 11.89 14.96
CA ALA A 127 -10.60 12.62 15.55
C ALA A 127 -10.56 14.14 15.28
N TRP A 128 -9.35 14.73 15.28
CA TRP A 128 -9.16 16.15 15.03
C TRP A 128 -9.48 16.59 13.58
N ARG A 129 -9.68 15.66 12.63
CA ARG A 129 -10.08 15.91 11.24
C ARG A 129 -11.50 15.42 10.91
N HIS A 130 -12.27 14.92 11.87
CA HIS A 130 -13.61 14.39 11.58
C HIS A 130 -14.52 15.42 10.92
N ASP A 131 -14.36 16.71 11.24
CA ASP A 131 -15.13 17.82 10.67
C ASP A 131 -14.47 18.45 9.43
N ASP A 132 -13.37 17.88 8.91
CA ASP A 132 -12.68 18.38 7.72
C ASP A 132 -13.48 18.06 6.46
N LYS A 133 -14.26 19.03 6.02
CA LYS A 133 -15.11 18.93 4.82
C LYS A 133 -14.28 18.79 3.54
N GLY A 134 -13.09 19.38 3.49
CA GLY A 134 -12.18 19.30 2.35
C GLY A 134 -11.66 17.87 2.15
N LEU A 135 -11.14 17.26 3.21
CA LEU A 135 -10.70 15.88 3.20
C LEU A 135 -11.86 14.94 2.83
N ARG A 136 -13.04 15.15 3.44
CA ARG A 136 -14.22 14.34 3.13
C ARG A 136 -14.59 14.41 1.66
N ALA A 137 -14.68 15.61 1.10
CA ALA A 137 -15.03 15.79 -0.31
C ALA A 137 -14.01 15.16 -1.27
N GLU A 138 -12.73 15.23 -0.95
CA GLU A 138 -11.67 14.59 -1.73
C GLU A 138 -11.76 13.07 -1.73
N LEU A 139 -11.95 12.47 -0.56
CA LEU A 139 -12.12 11.01 -0.42
C LEU A 139 -13.41 10.54 -1.11
N GLU A 140 -14.52 11.27 -0.95
CA GLU A 140 -15.79 10.97 -1.63
C GLU A 140 -15.65 11.07 -3.15
N ALA A 141 -14.90 12.05 -3.67
CA ALA A 141 -14.64 12.21 -5.09
C ALA A 141 -13.79 11.07 -5.66
N MET A 142 -12.78 10.58 -4.93
CA MET A 142 -12.01 9.38 -5.32
C MET A 142 -12.90 8.13 -5.34
N ALA A 143 -13.69 7.94 -4.29
CA ALA A 143 -14.59 6.80 -4.19
C ALA A 143 -15.65 6.81 -5.30
N ALA A 144 -16.25 7.97 -5.58
CA ALA A 144 -17.26 8.11 -6.64
C ALA A 144 -16.69 7.91 -8.04
N ALA A 145 -15.39 8.19 -8.25
CA ALA A 145 -14.70 7.94 -9.51
C ALA A 145 -14.39 6.45 -9.72
N THR A 146 -14.42 5.63 -8.66
CA THR A 146 -14.17 4.19 -8.74
C THR A 146 -15.41 3.45 -9.20
N ALA A 147 -15.34 2.77 -10.34
CA ALA A 147 -16.44 1.95 -10.85
C ALA A 147 -16.82 0.85 -9.84
N LEU A 148 -18.11 0.50 -9.77
CA LEU A 148 -18.60 -0.55 -8.85
C LEU A 148 -17.92 -1.91 -9.12
N SER A 149 -17.59 -2.24 -10.37
CA SER A 149 -16.84 -3.44 -10.72
C SER A 149 -15.44 -3.44 -10.11
N ALA A 150 -14.71 -2.32 -10.22
CA ALA A 150 -13.40 -2.16 -9.61
C ALA A 150 -13.48 -2.24 -8.07
N PHE A 151 -14.50 -1.65 -7.45
CA PHE A 151 -14.70 -1.80 -6.01
C PHE A 151 -14.95 -3.25 -5.58
N ARG A 152 -15.75 -4.01 -6.37
CA ARG A 152 -15.92 -5.45 -6.15
C ARG A 152 -14.60 -6.21 -6.20
N ASP A 153 -13.78 -5.94 -7.22
CA ASP A 153 -12.45 -6.54 -7.35
C ASP A 153 -11.59 -6.21 -6.13
N GLN A 154 -11.54 -4.95 -5.70
CA GLN A 154 -10.79 -4.50 -4.53
C GLN A 154 -11.23 -5.22 -3.24
N ILE A 155 -12.52 -5.44 -3.06
CA ILE A 155 -13.05 -6.21 -1.92
C ILE A 155 -12.59 -7.67 -2.02
N GLU A 156 -12.73 -8.32 -3.18
CA GLU A 156 -12.30 -9.72 -3.37
C GLU A 156 -10.78 -9.87 -3.22
N ILE A 157 -9.96 -8.96 -3.78
CA ILE A 157 -8.51 -8.91 -3.55
C ILE A 157 -8.22 -8.86 -2.04
N SER A 158 -8.92 -7.97 -1.32
CA SER A 158 -8.72 -7.77 0.12
C SER A 158 -9.04 -9.02 0.95
N ILE A 159 -10.13 -9.74 0.63
CA ILE A 159 -10.57 -10.90 1.44
C ILE A 159 -9.89 -12.20 1.04
N ASN A 160 -9.46 -12.33 -0.21
CA ASN A 160 -8.75 -13.52 -0.70
C ASN A 160 -7.22 -13.42 -0.53
N ARG A 161 -6.73 -12.44 0.27
CA ARG A 161 -5.32 -12.33 0.58
C ARG A 161 -4.86 -13.47 1.49
N ARG A 162 -3.72 -14.02 1.19
CA ARG A 162 -3.06 -15.01 2.06
C ARG A 162 -2.37 -14.33 3.25
N ASP A 163 -2.02 -15.10 4.25
CA ASP A 163 -1.17 -14.65 5.35
C ASP A 163 0.27 -14.55 4.86
N MET A 164 0.82 -13.33 4.83
CA MET A 164 2.15 -13.04 4.31
C MET A 164 3.24 -13.03 5.39
N ARG A 165 2.88 -13.18 6.68
CA ARG A 165 3.85 -13.09 7.78
C ARG A 165 5.01 -14.08 7.64
N GLY A 166 4.74 -15.29 7.16
CA GLY A 166 5.77 -16.30 6.93
C GLY A 166 6.77 -15.98 5.82
N THR A 167 6.48 -15.00 4.96
CA THR A 167 7.34 -14.60 3.83
C THR A 167 8.09 -13.29 4.09
N LEU A 168 7.75 -12.52 5.12
CA LEU A 168 8.36 -11.22 5.40
C LEU A 168 9.87 -11.31 5.59
N GLY A 169 10.36 -12.36 6.25
CA GLY A 169 11.79 -12.58 6.49
C GLY A 169 12.62 -12.84 5.21
N THR A 170 12.00 -13.09 4.07
CA THR A 170 12.68 -13.25 2.78
C THR A 170 12.87 -11.93 2.02
N ILE A 171 12.28 -10.83 2.48
CA ILE A 171 12.40 -9.52 1.86
C ILE A 171 13.74 -8.91 2.27
N VAL A 172 14.65 -8.74 1.32
CA VAL A 172 16.03 -8.27 1.56
C VAL A 172 16.31 -6.87 0.98
N VAL A 173 15.31 -6.24 0.35
CA VAL A 173 15.44 -4.90 -0.22
C VAL A 173 15.21 -3.81 0.83
N PRO A 174 15.76 -2.59 0.65
CA PRO A 174 15.47 -1.47 1.55
C PRO A 174 13.98 -1.28 1.70
N SER A 175 13.46 -1.48 2.92
CA SER A 175 12.04 -1.50 3.20
C SER A 175 11.65 -0.40 4.19
N LEU A 176 10.59 0.34 3.87
CA LEU A 176 9.92 1.30 4.76
C LEU A 176 8.54 0.75 5.12
N VAL A 177 8.24 0.66 6.40
CA VAL A 177 6.91 0.34 6.91
C VAL A 177 6.41 1.54 7.70
N ALA A 178 5.31 2.16 7.28
CA ALA A 178 4.79 3.33 7.95
C ALA A 178 3.27 3.26 8.15
N CYS A 179 2.79 3.82 9.25
CA CYS A 179 1.36 4.02 9.52
C CYS A 179 1.13 5.29 10.34
N GLY A 180 -0.10 5.77 10.37
CA GLY A 180 -0.49 6.82 11.30
C GLY A 180 -0.57 6.31 12.73
N GLU A 181 -0.26 7.18 13.69
CA GLU A 181 -0.40 6.89 15.12
C GLU A 181 -1.84 6.59 15.53
N GLU A 182 -2.80 7.25 14.86
CA GLU A 182 -4.24 7.13 15.10
C GLU A 182 -4.95 6.22 14.08
N ASP A 183 -4.20 5.43 13.29
CA ASP A 183 -4.78 4.48 12.33
C ASP A 183 -5.48 3.33 13.07
N ARG A 184 -6.81 3.26 12.95
CA ARG A 184 -7.63 2.19 13.54
C ARG A 184 -8.04 1.12 12.52
N VAL A 185 -7.74 1.33 11.23
CA VAL A 185 -7.92 0.34 10.16
C VAL A 185 -6.77 -0.65 10.15
N CYS A 186 -5.55 -0.11 10.18
CA CYS A 186 -4.29 -0.85 10.30
C CYS A 186 -3.50 -0.29 11.49
N PRO A 187 -3.86 -0.63 12.74
CA PRO A 187 -3.21 -0.08 13.94
C PRO A 187 -1.70 -0.28 13.93
N PRO A 188 -0.93 0.60 14.63
CA PRO A 188 0.53 0.59 14.64
C PRO A 188 1.18 -0.76 14.96
N GLU A 189 0.49 -1.62 15.72
CA GLU A 189 0.95 -2.97 16.06
C GLU A 189 1.15 -3.84 14.82
N LEU A 190 0.31 -3.66 13.78
CA LEU A 190 0.44 -4.40 12.53
C LEU A 190 1.66 -3.95 11.72
N SER A 191 1.96 -2.66 11.74
CA SER A 191 3.17 -2.12 11.12
C SER A 191 4.43 -2.55 11.88
N ARG A 192 4.40 -2.60 13.21
CA ARG A 192 5.50 -3.16 14.01
C ARG A 192 5.74 -4.63 13.68
N GLU A 193 4.67 -5.45 13.64
CA GLU A 193 4.77 -6.86 13.27
C GLU A 193 5.47 -7.07 11.91
N ILE A 194 5.13 -6.24 10.91
CA ILE A 194 5.74 -6.31 9.59
C ILE A 194 7.21 -5.87 9.64
N ALA A 195 7.49 -4.73 10.26
CA ALA A 195 8.85 -4.17 10.32
C ALA A 195 9.81 -5.07 11.10
N ASP A 196 9.35 -5.68 12.21
CA ASP A 196 10.15 -6.60 13.02
C ASP A 196 10.49 -7.90 12.25
N ALA A 197 9.64 -8.29 11.30
CA ALA A 197 9.82 -9.51 10.50
C ALA A 197 10.65 -9.29 9.22
N ILE A 198 10.75 -8.06 8.70
CA ILE A 198 11.55 -7.74 7.51
C ILE A 198 12.95 -7.31 7.94
N PRO A 199 14.03 -8.04 7.57
CA PRO A 199 15.39 -7.69 7.97
C PRO A 199 15.79 -6.28 7.52
N GLY A 200 16.17 -5.43 8.46
CA GLY A 200 16.63 -4.08 8.20
C GLY A 200 15.54 -3.08 7.75
N ALA A 201 14.27 -3.40 7.92
CA ALA A 201 13.19 -2.48 7.62
C ALA A 201 13.21 -1.27 8.56
N THR A 202 12.91 -0.10 7.99
CA THR A 202 12.65 1.13 8.76
C THR A 202 11.17 1.17 9.14
N LEU A 203 10.87 1.30 10.44
CA LEU A 203 9.51 1.56 10.93
C LEU A 203 9.32 3.05 11.19
N ALA A 204 8.20 3.61 10.73
CA ALA A 204 7.79 4.97 11.03
C ALA A 204 6.32 5.02 11.49
N ILE A 205 6.09 5.53 12.70
CA ILE A 205 4.75 5.86 13.18
C ILE A 205 4.59 7.37 13.04
N VAL A 206 3.68 7.79 12.17
CA VAL A 206 3.47 9.21 11.83
C VAL A 206 2.50 9.81 12.84
N GLU A 207 3.01 10.75 13.64
CA GLU A 207 2.20 11.46 14.63
C GLU A 207 1.06 12.25 13.97
N ARG A 208 -0.08 12.35 14.66
CA ARG A 208 -1.25 13.09 14.19
C ARG A 208 -1.72 12.66 12.81
N ALA A 209 -1.63 11.37 12.50
CA ALA A 209 -2.12 10.78 11.26
C ALA A 209 -2.99 9.56 11.56
N GLY A 210 -4.08 9.42 10.81
CA GLY A 210 -4.90 8.22 10.76
C GLY A 210 -4.47 7.28 9.63
N HIS A 211 -5.44 6.57 9.06
CA HIS A 211 -5.16 5.65 7.96
C HIS A 211 -4.65 6.35 6.70
N TYR A 212 -5.18 7.56 6.40
CA TYR A 212 -4.77 8.37 5.26
C TYR A 212 -3.52 9.21 5.57
N LEU A 213 -2.45 8.61 6.12
CA LEU A 213 -1.24 9.33 6.53
C LEU A 213 -0.63 10.21 5.44
N THR A 214 -0.82 9.86 4.16
CA THR A 214 -0.38 10.63 2.99
C THR A 214 -1.14 11.95 2.82
N LEU A 215 -2.37 12.03 3.30
CA LEU A 215 -3.22 13.22 3.30
C LEU A 215 -3.20 13.97 4.63
N ASP A 216 -2.92 13.25 5.72
CA ASP A 216 -2.89 13.83 7.06
C ASP A 216 -1.56 14.55 7.34
N GLN A 217 -0.44 13.95 6.94
CA GLN A 217 0.91 14.44 7.20
C GLN A 217 1.82 14.30 5.96
N PRO A 218 1.46 14.93 4.83
CA PRO A 218 2.14 14.73 3.54
C PRO A 218 3.64 15.05 3.58
N ASP A 219 4.05 16.11 4.29
CA ASP A 219 5.45 16.51 4.39
C ASP A 219 6.28 15.48 5.19
N ALA A 220 5.70 14.91 6.25
CA ALA A 220 6.36 13.86 7.03
C ALA A 220 6.54 12.59 6.17
N VAL A 221 5.48 12.17 5.47
CA VAL A 221 5.54 11.00 4.58
C VAL A 221 6.50 11.25 3.41
N ALA A 222 6.52 12.45 2.83
CA ALA A 222 7.46 12.79 1.75
C ALA A 222 8.92 12.71 2.22
N ARG A 223 9.24 13.14 3.46
CA ARG A 223 10.60 12.97 4.03
C ARG A 223 10.94 11.49 4.15
N LEU A 224 10.05 10.67 4.72
CA LEU A 224 10.27 9.23 4.85
C LEU A 224 10.51 8.54 3.50
N LEU A 225 9.70 8.87 2.50
CA LEU A 225 9.87 8.31 1.15
C LEU A 225 11.17 8.79 0.48
N ARG A 226 11.57 10.04 0.68
CA ARG A 226 12.84 10.57 0.17
C ARG A 226 14.04 9.83 0.75
N ASP A 227 14.05 9.64 2.08
CA ASP A 227 15.12 8.93 2.78
C ASP A 227 15.17 7.45 2.34
N TRP A 228 14.00 6.81 2.22
CA TRP A 228 13.89 5.44 1.70
C TRP A 228 14.37 5.32 0.25
N LEU A 229 14.03 6.25 -0.65
CA LEU A 229 14.51 6.26 -2.03
C LEU A 229 16.03 6.49 -2.12
N ALA A 230 16.60 7.22 -1.17
CA ALA A 230 18.04 7.48 -1.10
C ALA A 230 18.85 6.36 -0.42
N ALA A 231 18.17 5.42 0.27
CA ALA A 231 18.86 4.34 0.96
C ALA A 231 19.71 3.49 -0.01
N PRO A 232 20.93 3.03 0.37
CA PRO A 232 21.75 2.21 -0.50
C PRO A 232 21.07 0.90 -0.85
N LEU A 233 21.19 0.46 -2.10
CA LEU A 233 20.76 -0.88 -2.50
C LEU A 233 21.73 -1.92 -1.93
N PRO A 234 21.24 -3.12 -1.58
CA PRO A 234 22.10 -4.24 -1.21
C PRO A 234 23.10 -4.50 -2.33
N ILE A 235 24.37 -4.68 -1.98
CA ILE A 235 25.38 -5.12 -2.95
C ILE A 235 24.98 -6.53 -3.37
N PRO A 236 24.80 -6.81 -4.69
CA PRO A 236 24.54 -8.17 -5.13
C PRO A 236 25.64 -9.07 -4.61
N THR A 237 25.27 -10.07 -3.81
CA THR A 237 26.23 -11.12 -3.42
C THR A 237 26.63 -11.80 -4.72
N GLN A 238 27.85 -11.52 -5.23
CA GLN A 238 28.38 -12.29 -6.33
C GLN A 238 28.35 -13.74 -5.88
N GLN A 239 27.56 -14.57 -6.56
CA GLN A 239 27.76 -16.00 -6.50
C GLN A 239 29.20 -16.21 -6.99
N PHE A 240 30.09 -16.47 -6.04
CA PHE A 240 31.37 -17.07 -6.37
C PHE A 240 31.02 -18.40 -7.05
N ALA A 241 30.95 -18.39 -8.37
CA ALA A 241 31.00 -19.60 -9.15
C ALA A 241 32.26 -20.33 -8.67
N LYS A 242 32.06 -21.44 -8.05
CA LYS A 242 33.15 -22.38 -7.79
C LYS A 242 33.69 -22.82 -9.13
N GLU A 243 34.70 -22.12 -9.60
CA GLU A 243 35.73 -22.73 -10.43
C GLU A 243 36.50 -23.68 -9.53
N PHE A 244 36.10 -24.92 -9.57
CA PHE A 244 36.98 -26.06 -9.27
C PHE A 244 36.71 -27.11 -10.34
N SER A 245 37.65 -27.13 -11.28
CA SER A 245 37.96 -28.18 -12.21
C SER A 245 38.07 -29.53 -11.54
#